data_413511efaa6ef40c7d548352fe179fbd
#
_entry.id   413511efaa6ef40c7d548352fe179fbd
#
_cell.length_a   1.000
_cell.length_b   1.000
_cell.length_c   1.000
_cell.angle_alpha   90.00
_cell.angle_beta   90.00
_cell.angle_gamma   90.00
#
_symmetry.space_group_name_H-M   'P 1'
#
loop_
_entity.id
_entity.type
_entity.pdbx_description
1 polymer ?
#
loop_
_entity_poly.entity_id
_entity_poly.type
_entity_poly.pdbx_seq_one_letter_code
_entity_poly.pdbx_strand_id
1 'polypeptide(L)'
;MPMNYIVNQLPAHLFWDSDLTKLDDVEHYEKIIVRTFERGDLEDIALVIAYYGNEICSEVLKNAYYLMEGAMLFGSAFLNINKTAFKATARRQYHTI
;
A
#
# COMPACT_ATOMS: atom_id res chain seq x y z
N MET A 1 13.65 6.59 18.23
CA MET A 1 13.09 5.22 18.11
C MET A 1 12.05 5.20 17.02
N PRO A 2 12.06 4.19 16.15
CA PRO A 2 11.00 4.08 15.15
C PRO A 2 9.64 3.86 15.81
N MET A 3 8.60 4.45 15.21
CA MET A 3 7.22 4.15 15.57
C MET A 3 6.78 2.94 14.76
N ASN A 4 6.45 1.85 15.43
CA ASN A 4 6.04 0.63 14.73
C ASN A 4 4.73 0.04 15.27
N TYR A 5 3.80 0.93 15.60
CA TYR A 5 2.48 0.54 16.08
C TYR A 5 1.72 -0.28 15.04
N ILE A 6 1.59 0.27 13.82
CA ILE A 6 0.85 -0.42 12.76
C ILE A 6 1.64 -1.62 12.23
N VAL A 7 2.96 -1.49 12.12
CA VAL A 7 3.82 -2.59 11.64
C VAL A 7 3.65 -3.83 12.50
N ASN A 8 3.57 -3.65 13.82
CA ASN A 8 3.42 -4.77 14.75
C ASN A 8 2.05 -5.43 14.69
N GLN A 9 1.07 -4.79 14.09
CA GLN A 9 -0.27 -5.34 13.93
C GLN A 9 -0.49 -6.02 12.59
N LEU A 10 0.47 -5.91 11.68
CA LEU A 10 0.40 -6.50 10.35
C LEU A 10 1.22 -7.79 10.30
N PRO A 11 0.87 -8.71 9.40
CA PRO A 11 1.66 -9.94 9.26
C PRO A 11 3.11 -9.64 8.87
N ALA A 12 4.04 -10.29 9.55
CA ALA A 12 5.47 -10.05 9.32
C ALA A 12 5.90 -10.35 7.88
N HIS A 13 5.24 -11.30 7.22
CA HIS A 13 5.60 -11.70 5.85
C HIS A 13 5.39 -10.58 4.82
N LEU A 14 4.61 -9.55 5.15
CA LEU A 14 4.45 -8.40 4.25
C LEU A 14 5.76 -7.64 4.07
N PHE A 15 6.67 -7.75 5.03
CA PHE A 15 7.91 -6.98 5.07
C PHE A 15 9.14 -7.89 5.06
N TRP A 16 9.07 -8.94 4.24
CA TRP A 16 10.10 -9.99 4.20
C TRP A 16 11.49 -9.48 3.87
N ASP A 17 11.59 -8.35 3.19
CA ASP A 17 12.85 -7.74 2.76
C ASP A 17 13.33 -6.64 3.71
N SER A 18 12.70 -6.48 4.86
CA SER A 18 12.98 -5.38 5.79
C SER A 18 13.18 -5.89 7.20
N ASP A 19 13.96 -5.13 7.96
CA ASP A 19 14.08 -5.34 9.41
C ASP A 19 12.88 -4.66 10.08
N LEU A 20 11.99 -5.47 10.66
CA LEU A 20 10.77 -4.95 11.29
C LEU A 20 11.06 -3.95 12.41
N THR A 21 12.18 -4.11 13.10
CA THR A 21 12.52 -3.21 14.19
C THR A 21 12.90 -1.80 13.70
N LYS A 22 13.21 -1.68 12.42
CA LYS A 22 13.62 -0.42 11.80
C LYS A 22 12.52 0.24 10.98
N LEU A 23 11.41 -0.47 10.77
CA LEU A 23 10.29 0.12 10.04
C LEU A 23 9.54 1.10 10.94
N ASP A 24 9.31 2.28 10.39
CA ASP A 24 8.64 3.38 11.09
C ASP A 24 7.31 3.69 10.42
N ASP A 25 6.24 3.75 11.20
CA ASP A 25 4.89 4.00 10.68
C ASP A 25 4.79 5.30 9.89
N VAL A 26 5.54 6.31 10.29
CA VAL A 26 5.50 7.63 9.65
C VAL A 26 6.50 7.72 8.50
N GLU A 27 7.73 7.30 8.73
CA GLU A 27 8.80 7.41 7.73
C GLU A 27 8.60 6.48 6.55
N HIS A 28 8.10 5.27 6.82
CA HIS A 28 7.95 4.22 5.81
C HIS A 28 6.50 3.95 5.43
N TYR A 29 5.64 4.96 5.59
CA TYR A 29 4.20 4.78 5.38
C TYR A 29 3.86 4.32 3.96
N GLU A 30 4.59 4.78 2.97
CA GLU A 30 4.33 4.40 1.59
C GLU A 30 4.55 2.90 1.38
N LYS A 31 5.66 2.38 1.87
CA LYS A 31 5.96 0.95 1.78
C LYS A 31 4.94 0.12 2.54
N ILE A 32 4.56 0.55 3.73
CA ILE A 32 3.60 -0.17 4.56
C ILE A 32 2.25 -0.25 3.85
N ILE A 33 1.77 0.86 3.32
CA ILE A 33 0.49 0.91 2.61
C ILE A 33 0.52 0.04 1.36
N VAL A 34 1.54 0.20 0.52
CA VAL A 34 1.63 -0.55 -0.74
C VAL A 34 1.72 -2.05 -0.47
N ARG A 35 2.59 -2.48 0.46
CA ARG A 35 2.75 -3.90 0.76
C ARG A 35 1.46 -4.52 1.29
N THR A 36 0.73 -3.79 2.11
CA THR A 36 -0.54 -4.27 2.65
C THR A 36 -1.57 -4.47 1.54
N PHE A 37 -1.68 -3.53 0.62
CA PHE A 37 -2.61 -3.65 -0.49
C PHE A 37 -2.21 -4.73 -1.48
N GLU A 38 -0.91 -4.99 -1.61
CA GLU A 38 -0.42 -6.01 -2.54
C GLU A 38 -0.54 -7.43 -2.00
N ARG A 39 -0.28 -7.62 -0.71
CA ARG A 39 -0.09 -8.95 -0.14
C ARG A 39 -0.87 -9.23 1.13
N GLY A 40 -1.52 -8.22 1.71
CA GLY A 40 -2.28 -8.40 2.93
C GLY A 40 -3.68 -8.93 2.69
N ASP A 41 -4.32 -9.36 3.76
CA ASP A 41 -5.72 -9.76 3.73
C ASP A 41 -6.63 -8.54 3.84
N LEU A 42 -7.94 -8.77 3.65
CA LEU A 42 -8.93 -7.69 3.75
C LEU A 42 -8.88 -7.00 5.12
N GLU A 43 -8.65 -7.77 6.18
CA GLU A 43 -8.54 -7.21 7.53
C GLU A 43 -7.33 -6.29 7.65
N ASP A 44 -6.22 -6.66 7.04
CA ASP A 44 -5.00 -5.85 7.04
C ASP A 44 -5.22 -4.54 6.30
N ILE A 45 -5.87 -4.61 5.15
CA ILE A 45 -6.20 -3.43 4.35
C ILE A 45 -7.11 -2.49 5.14
N ALA A 46 -8.14 -3.02 5.78
CA ALA A 46 -9.04 -2.22 6.60
C ALA A 46 -8.30 -1.53 7.74
N LEU A 47 -7.37 -2.25 8.37
CA LEU A 47 -6.57 -1.70 9.47
C LEU A 47 -5.69 -0.54 9.00
N VAL A 48 -5.04 -0.69 7.86
CA VAL A 48 -4.17 0.34 7.29
C VAL A 48 -4.98 1.57 6.88
N ILE A 49 -6.15 1.37 6.28
CA ILE A 49 -7.03 2.48 5.92
C ILE A 49 -7.48 3.23 7.18
N ALA A 50 -7.85 2.50 8.23
CA ALA A 50 -8.28 3.12 9.48
C ALA A 50 -7.14 3.91 10.14
N TYR A 51 -5.93 3.42 10.04
CA TYR A 51 -4.77 4.06 10.69
C TYR A 51 -4.29 5.31 9.94
N TYR A 52 -4.12 5.21 8.63
CA TYR A 52 -3.58 6.31 7.82
C TYR A 52 -4.65 7.22 7.24
N GLY A 53 -5.86 6.73 7.05
CA GLY A 53 -6.95 7.47 6.43
C GLY A 53 -7.04 7.25 4.93
N ASN A 54 -8.25 7.48 4.40
CA ASN A 54 -8.53 7.25 2.98
C ASN A 54 -7.67 8.12 2.07
N GLU A 55 -7.48 9.39 2.42
CA GLU A 55 -6.73 10.33 1.58
C GLU A 55 -5.28 9.92 1.42
N ILE A 56 -4.61 9.58 2.53
CA ILE A 56 -3.20 9.18 2.49
C ILE A 56 -3.03 7.88 1.72
N CYS A 57 -3.88 6.89 1.99
CA CYS A 57 -3.81 5.63 1.27
C CYS A 57 -4.05 5.82 -0.22
N SER A 58 -5.02 6.64 -0.60
CA SER A 58 -5.32 6.94 -2.01
C SER A 58 -4.14 7.61 -2.70
N GLU A 59 -3.55 8.62 -2.06
CA GLU A 59 -2.41 9.32 -2.63
C GLU A 59 -1.20 8.39 -2.83
N VAL A 60 -0.92 7.55 -1.84
CA VAL A 60 0.18 6.60 -1.92
C VAL A 60 -0.02 5.64 -3.10
N LEU A 61 -1.21 5.06 -3.22
CA LEU A 61 -1.48 4.09 -4.28
C LEU A 61 -1.49 4.73 -5.65
N LYS A 62 -2.07 5.93 -5.78
CA LYS A 62 -2.10 6.63 -7.06
C LYS A 62 -0.72 7.03 -7.54
N ASN A 63 0.18 7.36 -6.63
CA ASN A 63 1.52 7.84 -6.97
C ASN A 63 2.58 6.75 -7.01
N ALA A 64 2.26 5.53 -6.63
CA ALA A 64 3.22 4.43 -6.65
C ALA A 64 3.74 4.19 -8.06
N TYR A 65 5.06 4.03 -8.19
CA TYR A 65 5.69 3.76 -9.47
C TYR A 65 5.20 2.44 -10.06
N TYR A 66 5.06 1.43 -9.22
CA TYR A 66 4.64 0.09 -9.61
C TYR A 66 3.65 -0.43 -8.57
N LEU A 67 2.60 -1.09 -9.05
CA LEU A 67 1.64 -1.78 -8.19
C LEU A 67 1.27 -3.11 -8.83
N MET A 68 1.14 -4.13 -8.01
CA MET A 68 0.55 -5.38 -8.43
C MET A 68 -0.93 -5.15 -8.77
N GLU A 69 -1.44 -5.93 -9.70
CA GLU A 69 -2.82 -5.76 -10.16
C GLU A 69 -3.84 -5.88 -9.03
N GLY A 70 -3.60 -6.78 -8.08
CA GLY A 70 -4.47 -6.93 -6.92
C GLY A 70 -4.55 -5.67 -6.08
N ALA A 71 -3.42 -4.95 -5.93
CA ALA A 71 -3.41 -3.69 -5.19
C ALA A 71 -4.26 -2.63 -5.88
N MET A 72 -4.24 -2.58 -7.20
CA MET A 72 -5.08 -1.64 -7.95
C MET A 72 -6.55 -1.99 -7.80
N LEU A 73 -6.89 -3.28 -7.83
CA LEU A 73 -8.27 -3.74 -7.63
C LEU A 73 -8.79 -3.35 -6.25
N PHE A 74 -8.01 -3.60 -5.21
CA PHE A 74 -8.42 -3.24 -3.85
C PHE A 74 -8.47 -1.74 -3.65
N GLY A 75 -7.54 -0.99 -4.23
CA GLY A 75 -7.57 0.46 -4.21
C GLY A 75 -8.84 1.00 -4.85
N SER A 76 -9.23 0.47 -6.00
CA SER A 76 -10.47 0.85 -6.66
C SER A 76 -11.69 0.49 -5.82
N ALA A 77 -11.70 -0.71 -5.25
CA ALA A 77 -12.84 -1.21 -4.49
C ALA A 77 -13.04 -0.49 -3.16
N PHE A 78 -11.97 -0.27 -2.41
CA PHE A 78 -12.06 0.24 -1.05
C PHE A 78 -11.89 1.76 -0.96
N LEU A 79 -11.13 2.35 -1.88
CA LEU A 79 -10.83 3.78 -1.85
C LEU A 79 -11.49 4.54 -3.00
N ASN A 80 -12.26 3.84 -3.81
CA ASN A 80 -12.97 4.44 -4.93
C ASN A 80 -12.06 5.16 -5.92
N ILE A 81 -10.87 4.59 -6.16
CA ILE A 81 -9.91 5.14 -7.10
C ILE A 81 -10.21 4.62 -8.49
N ASN A 82 -10.29 5.52 -9.46
CA ASN A 82 -10.46 5.12 -10.86
C ASN A 82 -9.18 4.44 -11.34
N LYS A 83 -9.31 3.33 -12.08
CA LYS A 83 -8.14 2.57 -12.58
C LYS A 83 -7.19 3.44 -13.39
N THR A 84 -7.68 4.42 -14.11
CA THR A 84 -6.85 5.31 -14.91
C THR A 84 -6.09 6.33 -14.08
N ALA A 85 -6.43 6.48 -12.79
CA ALA A 85 -5.76 7.42 -11.91
C ALA A 85 -4.45 6.87 -11.34
N PHE A 86 -4.19 5.58 -11.46
CA PHE A 86 -2.94 4.98 -10.99
C PHE A 86 -1.82 5.24 -11.99
N LYS A 87 -0.72 5.80 -11.52
CA LYS A 87 0.48 5.99 -12.37
C LYS A 87 1.04 4.66 -12.85
N ALA A 88 0.91 3.61 -12.03
CA ALA A 88 1.35 2.27 -12.40
C ALA A 88 0.60 1.74 -13.62
N THR A 89 -0.69 2.05 -13.77
CA THR A 89 -1.48 1.66 -14.94
C THR A 89 -0.95 2.31 -16.20
N ALA A 90 -0.67 3.61 -16.15
CA ALA A 90 -0.13 4.34 -17.29
C ALA A 90 1.21 3.74 -17.76
N ARG A 91 2.08 3.37 -16.82
CA ARG A 91 3.35 2.73 -17.18
C ARG A 91 3.17 1.38 -17.85
N ARG A 92 2.22 0.59 -17.39
CA ARG A 92 1.94 -0.72 -17.99
C ARG A 92 1.49 -0.58 -19.43
N GLN A 93 0.68 0.43 -19.73
CA GLN A 93 0.23 0.68 -21.10
C GLN A 93 1.41 0.99 -22.02
N TYR A 94 2.39 1.73 -21.53
CA TYR A 94 3.58 2.03 -22.32
C TYR A 94 4.46 0.80 -22.53
N HIS A 95 4.51 -0.12 -21.56
CA HIS A 95 5.37 -1.29 -21.64
C HIS A 95 4.77 -2.44 -22.42
N THR A 96 3.50 -2.42 -22.73
CA THR A 96 2.83 -3.49 -23.46
C THR A 96 2.80 -3.27 -24.98
N ILE A 97 3.36 -2.20 -25.43
CA ILE A 97 3.50 -1.93 -26.89
C ILE A 97 4.81 -2.53 -27.44
#